data_531444558c4ec6341b2f2a10fd15b1b7
#
_entry.id   531444558c4ec6341b2f2a10fd15b1b7
#
_cell.length_a   1.000
_cell.length_b   1.000
_cell.length_c   1.000
_cell.angle_alpha   90.00
_cell.angle_beta   90.00
_cell.angle_gamma   90.00
#
_symmetry.space_group_name_H-M   'P 1'
#
loop_
_entity.id
_entity.type
_entity.pdbx_description
1 polymer ?
#
loop_
_entity_poly.entity_id
_entity_poly.type
_entity_poly.pdbx_seq_one_letter_code
_entity_poly.pdbx_strand_id
1 'polypeptide(L)'
;NTLKLDAKTERFFYQLQEQSGPLFNAKNLISGDTNAGNWGRRDNGDLVLFDWERFSTGHIAIDLAPLVKGMGTFEDYLGVAHTYTKTAKQGDASNLARTIAIAKTWMVVEVVNILVSRQNPQTSKYIDWFKQTLPKWAKDLSAQMTN
;
A
#
# COMPACT_ATOMS: atom_id res chain seq x y z
N ASN A 1 19.99 -6.17 2.56
CA ASN A 1 18.87 -5.73 3.41
C ASN A 1 19.08 -4.26 3.83
N THR A 2 18.56 -3.33 3.04
CA THR A 2 18.75 -1.87 3.24
C THR A 2 18.08 -1.38 4.53
N LEU A 3 16.92 -1.94 4.88
CA LEU A 3 16.14 -1.51 6.05
C LEU A 3 16.68 -2.07 7.36
N LYS A 4 17.39 -3.21 7.36
CA LYS A 4 17.89 -3.87 8.57
C LYS A 4 16.83 -3.99 9.66
N LEU A 5 15.65 -4.49 9.31
CA LEU A 5 14.56 -4.73 10.23
C LEU A 5 14.91 -5.84 11.24
N ASP A 6 14.27 -5.81 12.42
CA ASP A 6 14.37 -6.95 13.34
C ASP A 6 13.72 -8.21 12.74
N ALA A 7 14.18 -9.38 13.19
CA ALA A 7 13.77 -10.67 12.61
C ALA A 7 12.25 -10.93 12.68
N LYS A 8 11.56 -10.38 13.69
CA LYS A 8 10.11 -10.55 13.84
C LYS A 8 9.36 -9.73 12.80
N THR A 9 9.75 -8.48 12.64
CA THR A 9 9.18 -7.57 11.62
C THR A 9 9.44 -8.09 10.21
N GLU A 10 10.66 -8.54 9.93
CA GLU A 10 11.05 -9.10 8.64
C GLU A 10 10.22 -10.36 8.30
N ARG A 11 10.08 -11.28 9.26
CA ARG A 11 9.25 -12.49 9.09
C ARG A 11 7.80 -12.15 8.79
N PHE A 12 7.22 -11.18 9.49
CA PHE A 12 5.84 -10.74 9.26
C PHE A 12 5.67 -10.17 7.85
N PHE A 13 6.64 -9.37 7.38
CA PHE A 13 6.65 -8.88 5.99
C PHE A 13 6.63 -10.01 4.98
N TYR A 14 7.50 -11.01 5.14
CA TYR A 14 7.53 -12.18 4.23
C TYR A 14 6.21 -12.95 4.27
N GLN A 15 5.63 -13.18 5.44
CA GLN A 15 4.33 -13.85 5.56
C GLN A 15 3.21 -13.11 4.80
N LEU A 16 3.20 -11.78 4.83
CA LEU A 16 2.24 -11.00 4.04
C LEU A 16 2.54 -11.10 2.55
N GLN A 17 3.80 -11.04 2.15
CA GLN A 17 4.20 -11.13 0.74
C GLN A 17 3.93 -12.51 0.14
N GLU A 18 4.05 -13.59 0.90
CA GLU A 18 3.65 -14.94 0.48
C GLU A 18 2.16 -15.03 0.12
N GLN A 19 1.32 -14.17 0.71
CA GLN A 19 -0.12 -14.09 0.42
C GLN A 19 -0.45 -13.16 -0.76
N SER A 20 0.53 -12.66 -1.49
CA SER A 20 0.33 -11.66 -2.55
C SER A 20 -0.18 -12.22 -3.89
N GLY A 21 -0.39 -13.53 -4.01
CA GLY A 21 -0.94 -14.13 -5.23
C GLY A 21 -2.16 -13.39 -5.79
N PRO A 22 -3.18 -13.04 -4.99
CA PRO A 22 -4.34 -12.29 -5.45
C PRO A 22 -4.00 -10.91 -6.03
N LEU A 23 -2.96 -10.22 -5.53
CA LEU A 23 -2.55 -8.92 -6.05
C LEU A 23 -2.12 -8.96 -7.51
N PHE A 24 -1.36 -9.99 -7.87
CA PHE A 24 -0.72 -10.09 -9.19
C PHE A 24 -1.52 -10.92 -10.19
N ASN A 25 -2.42 -11.78 -9.71
CA ASN A 25 -3.26 -12.64 -10.56
C ASN A 25 -4.62 -12.02 -10.91
N ALA A 26 -5.00 -10.91 -10.29
CA ALA A 26 -6.24 -10.19 -10.59
C ALA A 26 -6.16 -9.52 -11.98
N LYS A 27 -7.33 -9.38 -12.62
CA LYS A 27 -7.44 -8.84 -13.99
C LYS A 27 -8.26 -7.54 -14.04
N ASN A 28 -8.39 -6.84 -12.92
CA ASN A 28 -9.01 -5.52 -12.93
C ASN A 28 -8.07 -4.51 -13.59
N LEU A 29 -8.63 -3.52 -14.25
CA LEU A 29 -7.84 -2.38 -14.72
C LEU A 29 -7.50 -1.48 -13.53
N ILE A 30 -6.24 -1.14 -13.39
CA ILE A 30 -5.70 -0.27 -12.33
C ILE A 30 -4.85 0.83 -12.92
N SER A 31 -4.80 1.98 -12.26
CA SER A 31 -3.85 3.06 -12.58
C SER A 31 -2.40 2.64 -12.27
N GLY A 32 -2.20 1.93 -11.19
CA GLY A 32 -0.89 1.49 -10.70
C GLY A 32 -0.12 2.57 -9.94
N ASP A 33 -0.60 3.82 -9.92
CA ASP A 33 0.03 4.91 -9.17
C ASP A 33 -0.97 6.01 -8.77
N THR A 34 -1.71 5.80 -7.71
CA THR A 34 -2.70 6.72 -7.16
C THR A 34 -2.17 7.57 -5.99
N ASN A 35 -0.85 7.76 -5.90
CA ASN A 35 -0.28 8.58 -4.83
C ASN A 35 -0.82 10.03 -4.88
N ALA A 36 -0.77 10.74 -3.74
CA ALA A 36 -1.37 12.06 -3.60
C ALA A 36 -0.83 13.10 -4.61
N GLY A 37 0.39 12.95 -5.09
CA GLY A 37 0.99 13.84 -6.09
C GLY A 37 0.39 13.73 -7.49
N ASN A 38 -0.31 12.62 -7.79
CA ASN A 38 -0.92 12.36 -9.08
C ASN A 38 -2.38 12.81 -9.17
N TRP A 39 -2.92 13.46 -8.14
CA TRP A 39 -4.29 13.97 -8.13
C TRP A 39 -4.33 15.48 -8.33
N GLY A 40 -5.26 15.93 -9.15
CA GLY A 40 -5.63 17.33 -9.32
C GLY A 40 -7.11 17.54 -9.13
N ARG A 41 -7.51 18.80 -8.93
CA ARG A 41 -8.90 19.22 -8.85
C ARG A 41 -9.18 20.33 -9.86
N ARG A 42 -10.24 20.18 -10.64
CA ARG A 42 -10.72 21.21 -11.57
C ARG A 42 -11.51 22.26 -10.81
N ASP A 43 -11.73 23.43 -11.44
CA ASP A 43 -12.49 24.53 -10.85
C ASP A 43 -13.95 24.14 -10.55
N ASN A 44 -14.54 23.23 -11.32
CA ASN A 44 -15.86 22.67 -11.08
C ASN A 44 -15.91 21.62 -9.95
N GLY A 45 -14.77 21.31 -9.34
CA GLY A 45 -14.66 20.37 -8.22
C GLY A 45 -14.32 18.93 -8.60
N ASP A 46 -14.29 18.59 -9.89
CA ASP A 46 -13.96 17.24 -10.35
C ASP A 46 -12.52 16.88 -10.00
N LEU A 47 -12.33 15.64 -9.57
CA LEU A 47 -11.00 15.07 -9.36
C LEU A 47 -10.46 14.50 -10.68
N VAL A 48 -9.18 14.70 -10.91
CA VAL A 48 -8.45 14.16 -12.06
C VAL A 48 -7.23 13.41 -11.56
N LEU A 49 -7.07 12.18 -12.01
CA LEU A 49 -5.88 11.39 -11.80
C LEU A 49 -4.97 11.55 -13.03
N PHE A 50 -3.73 11.95 -12.78
CA PHE A 50 -2.67 12.09 -13.77
C PHE A 50 -1.72 10.89 -13.70
N ASP A 51 -0.76 10.86 -14.63
CA ASP A 51 0.35 9.90 -14.66
C ASP A 51 -0.11 8.43 -14.77
N TRP A 52 -0.66 8.10 -15.93
CA TRP A 52 -1.16 6.76 -16.25
C TRP A 52 -0.10 5.83 -16.86
N GLU A 53 1.19 6.13 -16.70
CA GLU A 53 2.27 5.31 -17.29
C GLU A 53 2.31 3.87 -16.75
N ARG A 54 1.74 3.64 -15.55
CA ARG A 54 1.64 2.32 -14.89
C ARG A 54 0.31 1.62 -15.12
N PHE A 55 -0.55 2.16 -15.98
CA PHE A 55 -1.84 1.55 -16.29
C PHE A 55 -1.67 0.10 -16.74
N SER A 56 -2.33 -0.79 -16.03
CA SER A 56 -2.16 -2.23 -16.22
C SER A 56 -3.34 -3.03 -15.67
N THR A 57 -3.21 -4.36 -15.65
CA THR A 57 -4.12 -5.23 -14.91
C THR A 57 -3.52 -5.61 -13.56
N GLY A 58 -4.35 -5.62 -12.53
CA GLY A 58 -3.96 -5.98 -11.17
C GLY A 58 -5.13 -5.96 -10.20
N HIS A 59 -4.84 -6.15 -8.93
CA HIS A 59 -5.86 -6.04 -7.90
C HIS A 59 -6.06 -4.59 -7.48
N ILE A 60 -7.32 -4.18 -7.27
CA ILE A 60 -7.65 -2.80 -6.88
C ILE A 60 -6.94 -2.31 -5.60
N ALA A 61 -6.55 -3.23 -4.72
CA ALA A 61 -5.78 -2.88 -3.52
C ALA A 61 -4.45 -2.16 -3.83
N ILE A 62 -3.89 -2.34 -5.04
CA ILE A 62 -2.70 -1.62 -5.49
C ILE A 62 -3.00 -0.12 -5.61
N ASP A 63 -4.17 0.23 -6.16
CA ASP A 63 -4.61 1.62 -6.28
C ASP A 63 -5.15 2.19 -4.96
N LEU A 64 -5.70 1.35 -4.07
CA LEU A 64 -6.24 1.81 -2.80
C LEU A 64 -5.17 2.01 -1.71
N ALA A 65 -4.08 1.25 -1.76
CA ALA A 65 -3.03 1.34 -0.76
C ALA A 65 -2.37 2.73 -0.66
N PRO A 66 -2.05 3.45 -1.75
CA PRO A 66 -1.49 4.80 -1.68
C PRO A 66 -2.44 5.84 -1.07
N LEU A 67 -3.76 5.61 -1.08
CA LEU A 67 -4.75 6.51 -0.50
C LEU A 67 -4.69 6.54 1.04
N VAL A 68 -4.10 5.53 1.66
CA VAL A 68 -3.85 5.49 3.10
C VAL A 68 -2.50 6.14 3.40
N LYS A 69 -2.52 7.21 4.19
CA LYS A 69 -1.31 7.98 4.54
C LYS A 69 -0.31 7.14 5.34
N GLY A 70 0.96 7.21 4.96
CA GLY A 70 2.04 6.45 5.61
C GLY A 70 1.81 4.94 5.53
N MET A 71 2.08 4.22 6.61
CA MET A 71 1.75 2.79 6.70
C MET A 71 0.28 2.55 7.04
N GLY A 72 -0.37 3.48 7.75
CA GLY A 72 -1.75 3.34 8.21
C GLY A 72 -1.94 2.28 9.29
N THR A 73 -3.18 2.12 9.71
CA THR A 73 -3.65 1.06 10.63
C THR A 73 -4.61 0.13 9.88
N PHE A 74 -4.99 -0.99 10.49
CA PHE A 74 -6.00 -1.86 9.90
C PHE A 74 -7.38 -1.16 9.78
N GLU A 75 -7.72 -0.29 10.74
CA GLU A 75 -8.90 0.56 10.70
C GLU A 75 -8.89 1.50 9.47
N ASP A 76 -7.72 2.11 9.15
CA ASP A 76 -7.59 2.95 7.96
C ASP A 76 -7.84 2.13 6.69
N TYR A 77 -7.32 0.90 6.63
CA TYR A 77 -7.56 0.01 5.49
C TYR A 77 -9.02 -0.39 5.38
N LEU A 78 -9.68 -0.69 6.51
CA LEU A 78 -11.12 -0.99 6.55
C LEU A 78 -11.95 0.21 6.08
N GLY A 79 -11.61 1.43 6.50
CA GLY A 79 -12.30 2.64 6.07
C GLY A 79 -12.27 2.83 4.55
N VAL A 80 -11.09 2.67 3.95
CA VAL A 80 -10.93 2.74 2.48
C VAL A 80 -11.66 1.59 1.80
N ALA A 81 -11.52 0.37 2.33
CA ALA A 81 -12.17 -0.82 1.78
C ALA A 81 -13.70 -0.72 1.83
N HIS A 82 -14.28 -0.26 2.94
CA HIS A 82 -15.73 -0.02 3.06
C HIS A 82 -16.24 1.03 2.07
N THR A 83 -15.51 2.12 1.92
CA THR A 83 -15.88 3.17 0.94
C THR A 83 -15.88 2.61 -0.47
N TYR A 84 -14.85 1.86 -0.83
CA TYR A 84 -14.74 1.23 -2.15
C TYR A 84 -15.85 0.19 -2.38
N THR A 85 -16.03 -0.78 -1.48
CA THR A 85 -17.01 -1.87 -1.65
C THR A 85 -18.45 -1.36 -1.69
N LYS A 86 -18.75 -0.31 -0.91
CA LYS A 86 -20.06 0.37 -0.95
C LYS A 86 -20.31 1.03 -2.29
N THR A 87 -19.31 1.70 -2.86
CA THR A 87 -19.41 2.41 -4.15
C THR A 87 -19.47 1.43 -5.31
N ALA A 88 -18.61 0.42 -5.30
CA ALA A 88 -18.55 -0.63 -6.31
C ALA A 88 -19.70 -1.65 -6.20
N LYS A 89 -20.43 -1.65 -5.07
CA LYS A 89 -21.51 -2.61 -4.74
C LYS A 89 -21.07 -4.07 -4.85
N GLN A 90 -19.81 -4.35 -4.55
CA GLN A 90 -19.23 -5.69 -4.63
C GLN A 90 -18.05 -5.87 -3.69
N GLY A 91 -17.75 -7.12 -3.34
CA GLY A 91 -16.59 -7.51 -2.54
C GLY A 91 -16.85 -7.45 -1.04
N ASP A 92 -15.90 -7.98 -0.29
CA ASP A 92 -15.86 -7.99 1.17
C ASP A 92 -14.80 -6.99 1.66
N ALA A 93 -15.22 -6.05 2.52
CA ALA A 93 -14.34 -4.98 2.98
C ALA A 93 -13.19 -5.49 3.86
N SER A 94 -13.43 -6.51 4.70
CA SER A 94 -12.39 -7.07 5.57
C SER A 94 -11.30 -7.76 4.74
N ASN A 95 -11.71 -8.52 3.74
CA ASN A 95 -10.79 -9.19 2.82
C ASN A 95 -10.00 -8.17 2.00
N LEU A 96 -10.68 -7.13 1.50
CA LEU A 96 -10.02 -6.03 0.76
C LEU A 96 -9.02 -5.28 1.65
N ALA A 97 -9.36 -5.00 2.91
CA ALA A 97 -8.46 -4.36 3.86
C ALA A 97 -7.19 -5.19 4.10
N ARG A 98 -7.31 -6.52 4.24
CA ARG A 98 -6.15 -7.43 4.32
C ARG A 98 -5.30 -7.35 3.05
N THR A 99 -5.92 -7.31 1.89
CA THR A 99 -5.21 -7.19 0.61
C THR A 99 -4.51 -5.83 0.47
N ILE A 100 -5.10 -4.74 0.97
CA ILE A 100 -4.46 -3.41 1.05
C ILE A 100 -3.21 -3.47 1.94
N ALA A 101 -3.28 -4.14 3.10
CA ALA A 101 -2.12 -4.33 3.96
C ALA A 101 -0.97 -5.08 3.26
N ILE A 102 -1.30 -6.11 2.47
CA ILE A 102 -0.31 -6.82 1.65
C ILE A 102 0.29 -5.87 0.60
N ALA A 103 -0.53 -5.09 -0.10
CA ALA A 103 -0.06 -4.10 -1.06
C ALA A 103 0.90 -3.08 -0.44
N LYS A 104 0.66 -2.66 0.82
CA LYS A 104 1.58 -1.77 1.55
C LYS A 104 2.98 -2.35 1.70
N THR A 105 3.14 -3.66 1.90
CA THR A 105 4.47 -4.27 2.00
C THR A 105 5.25 -4.14 0.69
N TRP A 106 4.57 -4.30 -0.44
CA TRP A 106 5.19 -4.14 -1.77
C TRP A 106 5.53 -2.68 -2.06
N MET A 107 4.68 -1.72 -1.64
CA MET A 107 4.99 -0.30 -1.74
C MET A 107 6.27 0.07 -0.98
N VAL A 108 6.49 -0.49 0.22
CA VAL A 108 7.74 -0.26 0.97
C VAL A 108 8.94 -0.73 0.17
N VAL A 109 8.88 -1.93 -0.40
CA VAL A 109 9.97 -2.49 -1.23
C VAL A 109 10.22 -1.60 -2.44
N GLU A 110 9.18 -1.19 -3.14
CA GLU A 110 9.28 -0.34 -4.32
C GLU A 110 9.89 1.03 -3.98
N VAL A 111 9.35 1.71 -2.97
CA VAL A 111 9.85 3.04 -2.54
C VAL A 111 11.31 2.96 -2.14
N VAL A 112 11.71 1.97 -1.34
CA VAL A 112 13.13 1.79 -0.94
C VAL A 112 14.01 1.55 -2.17
N ASN A 113 13.58 0.71 -3.11
CA ASN A 113 14.34 0.45 -4.33
C ASN A 113 14.50 1.70 -5.19
N ILE A 114 13.43 2.49 -5.38
CA ILE A 114 13.47 3.74 -6.14
C ILE A 114 14.41 4.75 -5.48
N LEU A 115 14.30 4.94 -4.17
CA LEU A 115 15.14 5.89 -3.43
C LEU A 115 16.62 5.53 -3.53
N VAL A 116 16.96 4.26 -3.37
CA VAL A 116 18.34 3.77 -3.45
C VAL A 116 18.88 3.86 -4.87
N SER A 117 18.12 3.38 -5.87
CA SER A 117 18.57 3.35 -7.26
C SER A 117 18.75 4.74 -7.85
N ARG A 118 17.92 5.71 -7.47
CA ARG A 118 18.01 7.11 -7.91
C ARG A 118 18.96 7.95 -7.07
N GLN A 119 19.62 7.38 -6.07
CA GLN A 119 20.51 8.12 -5.14
C GLN A 119 19.83 9.37 -4.57
N ASN A 120 18.55 9.24 -4.22
CA ASN A 120 17.74 10.38 -3.77
C ASN A 120 18.32 10.97 -2.46
N PRO A 121 18.54 12.29 -2.36
CA PRO A 121 19.07 12.93 -1.14
C PRO A 121 18.22 12.66 0.13
N GLN A 122 16.95 12.35 -0.04
CA GLN A 122 16.04 12.05 1.07
C GLN A 122 16.06 10.56 1.49
N THR A 123 16.88 9.72 0.83
CA THR A 123 16.89 8.26 1.06
C THR A 123 17.11 7.91 2.54
N SER A 124 18.09 8.54 3.21
CA SER A 124 18.37 8.28 4.62
C SER A 124 17.17 8.59 5.51
N LYS A 125 16.51 9.72 5.29
CA LYS A 125 15.33 10.15 6.05
C LYS A 125 14.16 9.15 5.91
N TYR A 126 13.89 8.67 4.69
CA TYR A 126 12.83 7.67 4.45
C TYR A 126 13.18 6.31 5.06
N ILE A 127 14.45 5.88 4.94
CA ILE A 127 14.91 4.62 5.53
C ILE A 127 14.78 4.67 7.06
N ASP A 128 15.18 5.76 7.70
CA ASP A 128 15.07 5.91 9.15
C ASP A 128 13.61 5.95 9.60
N TRP A 129 12.75 6.61 8.83
CA TRP A 129 11.30 6.60 9.08
C TRP A 129 10.72 5.18 8.98
N PHE A 130 11.07 4.41 7.96
CA PHE A 130 10.64 3.01 7.84
C PHE A 130 11.15 2.15 9.01
N LYS A 131 12.42 2.27 9.39
CA LYS A 131 12.99 1.53 10.52
C LYS A 131 12.23 1.78 11.83
N GLN A 132 11.77 3.00 12.05
CA GLN A 132 11.01 3.37 13.25
C GLN A 132 9.54 2.91 13.16
N THR A 133 8.94 3.00 11.98
CA THR A 133 7.50 2.79 11.79
C THR A 133 7.14 1.32 11.63
N LEU A 134 7.93 0.56 10.86
CA LEU A 134 7.56 -0.80 10.46
C LEU A 134 7.46 -1.80 11.62
N PRO A 135 8.30 -1.78 12.67
CA PRO A 135 8.16 -2.73 13.78
C PRO A 135 6.85 -2.55 14.54
N LYS A 136 6.45 -1.30 14.79
CA LYS A 136 5.17 -0.99 15.43
C LYS A 136 4.00 -1.39 14.53
N TRP A 137 4.03 -0.99 13.27
CA TRP A 137 3.01 -1.34 12.29
C TRP A 137 2.81 -2.85 12.17
N ALA A 138 3.90 -3.62 12.06
CA ALA A 138 3.84 -5.08 11.97
C ALA A 138 3.24 -5.72 13.24
N LYS A 139 3.60 -5.21 14.42
CA LYS A 139 3.05 -5.68 15.70
C LYS A 139 1.54 -5.42 15.78
N ASP A 140 1.10 -4.20 15.46
CA ASP A 140 -0.30 -3.81 15.57
C ASP A 140 -1.17 -4.55 14.54
N LEU A 141 -0.67 -4.69 13.32
CA LEU A 141 -1.37 -5.39 12.24
C LEU A 141 -1.46 -6.90 12.50
N SER A 142 -0.39 -7.54 12.97
CA SER A 142 -0.38 -8.98 13.26
C SER A 142 -1.42 -9.37 14.30
N ALA A 143 -1.66 -8.52 15.31
CA ALA A 143 -2.67 -8.76 16.33
C ALA A 143 -4.11 -8.75 15.77
N GLN A 144 -4.35 -8.02 14.68
CA GLN A 144 -5.68 -7.88 14.08
C GLN A 144 -5.92 -8.86 12.92
N MET A 145 -4.87 -9.34 12.27
CA MET A 145 -4.99 -10.30 11.16
C MET A 145 -5.07 -11.77 11.63
N THR A 146 -4.80 -12.04 12.91
CA THR A 146 -4.83 -13.39 13.50
C THR A 146 -6.22 -13.79 14.01
N ASN A 147 -7.16 -12.86 14.05
CA ASN A 147 -8.57 -13.06 14.39
C ASN A 147 -9.43 -13.10 13.12
#